data_19980d6a67eb5e86b858453c76807fdf
#
_entry.id   19980d6a67eb5e86b858453c76807fdf
#
_cell.length_a   1.000
_cell.length_b   1.000
_cell.length_c   1.000
_cell.angle_alpha   90.00
_cell.angle_beta   90.00
_cell.angle_gamma   90.00
#
_symmetry.space_group_name_H-M   'P 1'
#
loop_
_entity.id
_entity.type
_entity.pdbx_description
1 polymer ?
#
loop_
_entity_poly.entity_id
_entity_poly.type
_entity_poly.pdbx_seq_one_letter_code
_entity_poly.pdbx_strand_id
1 'polypeptide(L)'
;MSLLSLSWLGLGPVAASPWLLLLLVGVSWLLARVLARTYAFYDNCRRLQCFPQPPKRSWFLGHLGLIGPTEEGLKNLTQISATYSPGFRIWLGPIIPFVVLCHPDIIRSITNASGTHAQPMVDKLFIRFLKPWLGECLQVKGAGDDLVGGEGILLAAADKWSHRRRMLTPAFHFNILKPYVKIFNESVNIMLDKWQRLASEGSSRLDMFEHISLMTLDSLQKCIFSFDSHCQERSSEYIATILELSALVEKRTQHLLQHMDFLYYLTHDGRRFRKACCLVHDFTDAVIQERRRTLPTQDIDDFLKDKAKSKTLDFIDVLLLSKDEDGKPLSDEDIRAEADTFMFAGSQYVGAVHHLVLKQPGDPSLPCFPSGHDTTASGLSWVLYNLARHPEYQERCRQEVQELLKDREPKEIEW
;
A
#
# COMPACT_ATOMS: atom_id res chain seq x y z
N MET A 1 -22.08 39.79 42.92
CA MET A 1 -21.94 38.49 42.21
C MET A 1 -22.85 37.50 42.88
N SER A 2 -23.99 37.20 42.29
CA SER A 2 -25.02 36.34 42.87
C SER A 2 -24.59 34.87 42.81
N LEU A 3 -24.48 34.27 43.99
CA LEU A 3 -24.28 32.84 44.16
C LEU A 3 -25.56 32.12 43.68
N LEU A 4 -25.50 31.40 42.57
CA LEU A 4 -26.54 30.46 42.19
C LEU A 4 -26.56 29.31 43.19
N SER A 5 -27.55 29.31 44.09
CA SER A 5 -27.76 28.22 45.04
C SER A 5 -28.47 27.06 44.35
N LEU A 6 -27.77 25.97 44.15
CA LEU A 6 -28.29 24.67 43.68
C LEU A 6 -28.87 23.85 44.85
N SER A 7 -29.55 24.51 45.77
CA SER A 7 -30.09 23.90 46.99
C SER A 7 -31.21 22.86 46.76
N TRP A 8 -31.81 22.82 45.57
CA TRP A 8 -32.86 21.87 45.21
C TRP A 8 -32.37 20.47 44.86
N LEU A 9 -31.04 20.29 44.67
CA LEU A 9 -30.40 18.99 44.39
C LEU A 9 -29.83 18.33 45.67
N GLY A 10 -30.08 18.87 46.88
CA GLY A 10 -29.55 18.31 48.12
C GLY A 10 -28.05 18.36 48.28
N LEU A 11 -27.36 19.08 47.38
CA LEU A 11 -25.92 19.30 47.43
C LEU A 11 -25.66 20.54 48.30
N GLY A 12 -25.06 20.34 49.49
CA GLY A 12 -24.59 21.43 50.35
C GLY A 12 -23.67 22.40 49.58
N PRO A 13 -23.27 23.55 50.17
CA PRO A 13 -22.41 24.52 49.50
C PRO A 13 -21.10 23.86 49.19
N VAL A 14 -21.02 23.33 47.97
CA VAL A 14 -19.78 22.84 47.41
C VAL A 14 -18.94 24.09 47.15
N ALA A 15 -18.00 24.36 48.07
CA ALA A 15 -16.96 25.34 47.82
C ALA A 15 -16.40 24.98 46.46
N ALA A 16 -16.59 25.85 45.46
CA ALA A 16 -16.22 25.59 44.08
C ALA A 16 -14.71 25.48 44.01
N SER A 17 -14.20 24.27 44.26
CA SER A 17 -12.79 23.95 44.02
C SER A 17 -12.52 24.21 42.54
N PRO A 18 -11.50 24.99 42.18
CA PRO A 18 -11.13 25.22 40.80
C PRO A 18 -10.98 23.90 40.02
N TRP A 19 -10.58 22.84 40.70
CA TRP A 19 -10.45 21.49 40.13
C TRP A 19 -11.80 20.87 39.74
N LEU A 20 -12.87 21.12 40.51
CA LEU A 20 -14.21 20.61 40.21
C LEU A 20 -14.79 21.33 38.97
N LEU A 21 -14.56 22.62 38.85
CA LEU A 21 -14.94 23.39 37.63
C LEU A 21 -14.17 22.91 36.40
N LEU A 22 -12.87 22.68 36.51
CA LEU A 22 -12.08 22.14 35.42
C LEU A 22 -12.55 20.74 35.02
N LEU A 23 -12.88 19.88 35.97
CA LEU A 23 -13.41 18.55 35.74
C LEU A 23 -14.77 18.62 35.04
N LEU A 24 -15.70 19.48 35.49
CA LEU A 24 -16.98 19.68 34.83
C LEU A 24 -16.85 20.21 33.40
N VAL A 25 -15.99 21.18 33.18
CA VAL A 25 -15.69 21.71 31.85
C VAL A 25 -15.10 20.60 30.97
N GLY A 26 -14.14 19.82 31.46
CA GLY A 26 -13.54 18.69 30.75
C GLY A 26 -14.55 17.61 30.39
N VAL A 27 -15.41 17.22 31.31
CA VAL A 27 -16.51 16.24 31.10
C VAL A 27 -17.52 16.78 30.08
N SER A 28 -17.94 18.05 30.23
CA SER A 28 -18.87 18.67 29.29
C SER A 28 -18.29 18.75 27.88
N TRP A 29 -17.03 19.11 27.76
CA TRP A 29 -16.32 19.12 26.48
C TRP A 29 -16.22 17.72 25.86
N LEU A 30 -15.89 16.71 26.67
CA LEU A 30 -15.83 15.31 26.24
C LEU A 30 -17.19 14.82 25.75
N LEU A 31 -18.25 15.08 26.51
CA LEU A 31 -19.62 14.76 26.14
C LEU A 31 -20.04 15.44 24.84
N ALA A 32 -19.75 16.73 24.69
CA ALA A 32 -20.03 17.48 23.46
C ALA A 32 -19.30 16.86 22.26
N ARG A 33 -18.02 16.47 22.42
CA ARG A 33 -17.26 15.77 21.35
C ARG A 33 -17.84 14.39 21.02
N VAL A 34 -18.25 13.63 22.04
CA VAL A 34 -18.88 12.31 21.82
C VAL A 34 -20.19 12.48 21.07
N LEU A 35 -21.05 13.41 21.51
CA LEU A 35 -22.32 13.71 20.84
C LEU A 35 -22.12 14.18 19.40
N ALA A 36 -21.20 15.10 19.15
CA ALA A 36 -20.88 15.57 17.81
C ALA A 36 -20.41 14.43 16.88
N ARG A 37 -19.54 13.55 17.39
CA ARG A 37 -19.08 12.37 16.63
C ARG A 37 -20.20 11.37 16.37
N THR A 38 -21.05 11.12 17.37
CA THR A 38 -22.21 10.23 17.24
C THR A 38 -23.21 10.78 16.22
N TYR A 39 -23.45 12.08 16.26
CA TYR A 39 -24.32 12.74 15.29
C TYR A 39 -23.74 12.67 13.88
N ALA A 40 -22.47 12.99 13.70
CA ALA A 40 -21.79 12.89 12.39
C ALA A 40 -21.82 11.44 11.86
N PHE A 41 -21.61 10.45 12.73
CA PHE A 41 -21.73 9.03 12.36
C PHE A 41 -23.16 8.69 11.91
N TYR A 42 -24.16 9.11 12.66
CA TYR A 42 -25.58 8.89 12.33
C TYR A 42 -25.94 9.54 10.99
N ASP A 43 -25.52 10.78 10.77
CA ASP A 43 -25.79 11.51 9.51
C ASP A 43 -25.12 10.80 8.32
N ASN A 44 -23.87 10.36 8.46
CA ASN A 44 -23.19 9.55 7.45
C ASN A 44 -23.91 8.24 7.18
N CYS A 45 -24.33 7.52 8.20
CA CYS A 45 -25.09 6.27 8.06
C CYS A 45 -26.41 6.50 7.33
N ARG A 46 -27.09 7.61 7.62
CA ARG A 46 -28.34 8.00 6.96
C ARG A 46 -28.13 8.31 5.47
N ARG A 47 -27.07 9.06 5.13
CA ARG A 47 -26.70 9.34 3.74
C ARG A 47 -26.37 8.09 2.94
N LEU A 48 -25.75 7.10 3.58
CA LEU A 48 -25.39 5.84 2.95
C LEU A 48 -26.55 4.84 2.83
N GLN A 49 -27.76 5.18 3.31
CA GLN A 49 -28.93 4.30 3.18
C GLN A 49 -29.41 4.13 1.73
N CYS A 50 -29.01 5.02 0.82
CA CYS A 50 -29.32 4.88 -0.60
C CYS A 50 -28.65 3.65 -1.23
N PHE A 51 -27.57 3.12 -0.62
CA PHE A 51 -26.92 1.92 -1.11
C PHE A 51 -27.52 0.67 -0.47
N PRO A 52 -27.89 -0.35 -1.26
CA PRO A 52 -28.38 -1.62 -0.74
C PRO A 52 -27.30 -2.26 0.13
N GLN A 53 -27.74 -3.09 1.07
CA GLN A 53 -26.85 -3.76 2.01
C GLN A 53 -27.05 -5.26 1.94
N PRO A 54 -26.00 -6.05 1.65
CA PRO A 54 -26.04 -7.48 1.81
C PRO A 54 -26.33 -7.91 3.27
N PRO A 55 -26.78 -9.12 3.51
CA PRO A 55 -26.99 -9.62 4.88
C PRO A 55 -25.66 -9.63 5.65
N LYS A 56 -25.68 -9.09 6.89
CA LYS A 56 -24.54 -9.10 7.79
C LYS A 56 -24.30 -10.50 8.35
N ARG A 57 -23.05 -10.87 8.54
CA ARG A 57 -22.71 -12.11 9.26
C ARG A 57 -23.14 -12.03 10.71
N SER A 58 -22.88 -10.90 11.37
CA SER A 58 -23.33 -10.59 12.71
C SER A 58 -23.41 -9.07 12.92
N TRP A 59 -24.09 -8.63 13.98
CA TRP A 59 -24.16 -7.21 14.32
C TRP A 59 -22.79 -6.63 14.73
N PHE A 60 -21.90 -7.46 15.33
CA PHE A 60 -20.59 -7.05 15.81
C PHE A 60 -19.51 -7.12 14.72
N LEU A 61 -19.48 -8.20 13.95
CA LEU A 61 -18.48 -8.39 12.89
C LEU A 61 -18.86 -7.66 11.58
N GLY A 62 -20.14 -7.31 11.41
CA GLY A 62 -20.60 -6.77 10.15
C GLY A 62 -20.47 -7.79 9.02
N HIS A 63 -19.68 -7.46 8.00
CA HIS A 63 -19.36 -8.33 6.85
C HIS A 63 -17.92 -8.88 6.92
N LEU A 64 -17.18 -8.65 8.02
CA LEU A 64 -15.86 -9.25 8.21
C LEU A 64 -15.94 -10.78 8.12
N GLY A 65 -15.01 -11.38 7.39
CA GLY A 65 -14.96 -12.80 7.13
C GLY A 65 -15.98 -13.33 6.09
N LEU A 66 -16.93 -12.50 5.64
CA LEU A 66 -17.78 -12.83 4.48
C LEU A 66 -17.04 -12.54 3.17
N ILE A 67 -16.26 -11.47 3.17
CA ILE A 67 -15.40 -11.02 2.08
C ILE A 67 -13.97 -11.09 2.61
N GLY A 68 -13.44 -12.30 2.71
CA GLY A 68 -12.08 -12.55 3.17
C GLY A 68 -11.15 -12.97 2.04
N PRO A 69 -9.83 -13.04 2.27
CA PRO A 69 -8.84 -13.50 1.29
C PRO A 69 -8.89 -15.03 1.15
N THR A 70 -10.05 -15.57 0.84
CA THR A 70 -10.32 -16.99 0.64
C THR A 70 -11.13 -17.20 -0.62
N GLU A 71 -11.08 -18.41 -1.18
CA GLU A 71 -11.90 -18.76 -2.36
C GLU A 71 -13.39 -18.52 -2.13
N GLU A 72 -13.87 -18.88 -0.96
CA GLU A 72 -15.26 -18.64 -0.56
C GLU A 72 -15.55 -17.14 -0.46
N GLY A 73 -14.64 -16.36 0.13
CA GLY A 73 -14.76 -14.90 0.22
C GLY A 73 -14.84 -14.22 -1.14
N LEU A 74 -14.07 -14.69 -2.13
CA LEU A 74 -14.13 -14.15 -3.49
C LEU A 74 -15.42 -14.56 -4.21
N LYS A 75 -15.84 -15.81 -4.09
CA LYS A 75 -17.13 -16.26 -4.62
C LYS A 75 -18.28 -15.41 -4.05
N ASN A 76 -18.25 -15.18 -2.74
CA ASN A 76 -19.22 -14.33 -2.06
C ASN A 76 -19.17 -12.89 -2.61
N LEU A 77 -17.97 -12.30 -2.75
CA LEU A 77 -17.82 -10.95 -3.30
C LEU A 77 -18.35 -10.87 -4.72
N THR A 78 -18.03 -11.85 -5.57
CA THR A 78 -18.51 -11.91 -6.96
C THR A 78 -20.03 -12.01 -7.00
N GLN A 79 -20.64 -12.85 -6.20
CA GLN A 79 -22.07 -13.01 -6.11
C GLN A 79 -22.76 -11.74 -5.58
N ILE A 80 -22.21 -11.14 -4.53
CA ILE A 80 -22.71 -9.87 -3.96
C ILE A 80 -22.63 -8.76 -5.01
N SER A 81 -21.50 -8.62 -5.70
CA SER A 81 -21.29 -7.60 -6.73
C SER A 81 -22.27 -7.75 -7.89
N ALA A 82 -22.56 -8.98 -8.32
CA ALA A 82 -23.55 -9.25 -9.34
C ALA A 82 -24.99 -8.95 -8.87
N THR A 83 -25.30 -9.24 -7.60
CA THR A 83 -26.66 -9.08 -7.05
C THR A 83 -26.99 -7.62 -6.72
N TYR A 84 -26.01 -6.86 -6.24
CA TYR A 84 -26.18 -5.50 -5.71
C TYR A 84 -25.53 -4.41 -6.59
N SER A 85 -25.32 -4.71 -7.88
CA SER A 85 -24.90 -3.66 -8.84
C SER A 85 -25.93 -2.52 -8.87
N PRO A 86 -25.52 -1.25 -9.01
CA PRO A 86 -24.19 -0.75 -9.35
C PRO A 86 -23.27 -0.49 -8.15
N GLY A 87 -23.71 -0.73 -6.93
CA GLY A 87 -22.91 -0.56 -5.72
C GLY A 87 -23.69 -0.93 -4.47
N PHE A 88 -22.99 -1.28 -3.41
CA PHE A 88 -23.58 -1.72 -2.15
C PHE A 88 -22.75 -1.26 -0.95
N ARG A 89 -23.38 -1.29 0.21
CA ARG A 89 -22.76 -0.92 1.49
C ARG A 89 -22.42 -2.15 2.30
N ILE A 90 -21.19 -2.22 2.77
CA ILE A 90 -20.70 -3.23 3.73
C ILE A 90 -20.25 -2.57 5.02
N TRP A 91 -20.08 -3.37 6.07
CA TRP A 91 -19.64 -2.94 7.38
C TRP A 91 -18.41 -3.73 7.80
N LEU A 92 -17.34 -3.05 8.15
CA LEU A 92 -16.20 -3.62 8.84
C LEU A 92 -16.41 -3.42 10.36
N GLY A 93 -16.88 -4.46 11.03
CA GLY A 93 -17.34 -4.35 12.39
C GLY A 93 -18.66 -3.57 12.53
N PRO A 94 -18.96 -3.05 13.74
CA PRO A 94 -20.25 -2.41 14.01
C PRO A 94 -20.35 -0.97 13.52
N ILE A 95 -19.24 -0.27 13.31
CA ILE A 95 -19.19 1.19 13.18
C ILE A 95 -18.50 1.72 11.90
N ILE A 96 -17.89 0.87 11.09
CA ILE A 96 -17.16 1.33 9.91
C ILE A 96 -17.92 0.92 8.65
N PRO A 97 -18.72 1.82 8.03
CA PRO A 97 -19.39 1.54 6.77
C PRO A 97 -18.45 1.78 5.58
N PHE A 98 -18.53 0.88 4.60
CA PHE A 98 -17.87 1.01 3.29
C PHE A 98 -18.90 0.95 2.17
N VAL A 99 -18.67 1.70 1.12
CA VAL A 99 -19.43 1.59 -0.13
C VAL A 99 -18.54 0.95 -1.18
N VAL A 100 -18.97 -0.18 -1.71
CA VAL A 100 -18.32 -0.86 -2.84
C VAL A 100 -19.05 -0.45 -4.11
N LEU A 101 -18.32 0.09 -5.07
CA LEU A 101 -18.86 0.52 -6.36
C LEU A 101 -18.40 -0.47 -7.43
N CYS A 102 -19.36 -1.01 -8.19
CA CYS A 102 -19.12 -2.08 -9.16
C CYS A 102 -19.35 -1.66 -10.62
N HIS A 103 -19.93 -0.46 -10.85
CA HIS A 103 -20.29 -0.03 -12.21
C HIS A 103 -19.30 1.02 -12.73
N PRO A 104 -18.77 0.84 -13.96
CA PRO A 104 -17.76 1.75 -14.54
C PRO A 104 -18.21 3.22 -14.61
N ASP A 105 -19.47 3.50 -14.89
CA ASP A 105 -19.98 4.88 -15.03
C ASP A 105 -19.97 5.65 -13.71
N ILE A 106 -20.27 4.94 -12.60
CA ILE A 106 -20.19 5.55 -11.26
C ILE A 106 -18.75 5.79 -10.88
N ILE A 107 -17.88 4.79 -11.14
CA ILE A 107 -16.43 4.90 -10.87
C ILE A 107 -15.85 6.06 -11.67
N ARG A 108 -16.20 6.19 -12.95
CA ARG A 108 -15.73 7.30 -13.82
C ARG A 108 -16.12 8.67 -13.27
N SER A 109 -17.32 8.84 -12.74
CA SER A 109 -17.77 10.13 -12.18
C SER A 109 -16.97 10.49 -10.92
N ILE A 110 -16.52 9.52 -10.14
CA ILE A 110 -15.69 9.75 -8.95
C ILE A 110 -14.23 10.01 -9.34
N THR A 111 -13.68 9.22 -10.26
CA THR A 111 -12.27 9.38 -10.70
C THR A 111 -12.05 10.68 -11.47
N ASN A 112 -13.06 11.18 -12.15
CA ASN A 112 -13.02 12.46 -12.87
C ASN A 112 -13.39 13.68 -12.01
N ALA A 113 -13.84 13.46 -10.78
CA ALA A 113 -14.14 14.56 -9.86
C ALA A 113 -12.85 15.31 -9.52
N SER A 114 -12.74 16.54 -10.00
CA SER A 114 -11.64 17.44 -9.67
C SER A 114 -11.95 18.23 -8.42
N GLY A 115 -11.00 18.30 -7.50
CA GLY A 115 -11.09 19.14 -6.31
C GLY A 115 -10.58 18.49 -5.04
N THR A 116 -10.41 19.29 -4.01
CA THR A 116 -9.93 18.89 -2.68
C THR A 116 -10.80 17.84 -1.97
N HIS A 117 -12.00 17.58 -2.51
CA HIS A 117 -12.93 16.58 -1.99
C HIS A 117 -12.89 15.23 -2.71
N ALA A 118 -12.13 15.15 -3.81
CA ALA A 118 -12.01 13.95 -4.64
C ALA A 118 -10.95 12.96 -4.13
N GLN A 119 -10.42 13.15 -2.93
CA GLN A 119 -9.65 12.09 -2.30
C GLN A 119 -10.58 10.91 -2.08
N PRO A 120 -10.39 9.79 -2.79
CA PRO A 120 -11.12 8.58 -2.44
C PRO A 120 -10.86 8.36 -0.96
N MET A 121 -11.91 8.24 -0.20
CA MET A 121 -11.86 7.79 1.18
C MET A 121 -11.55 6.28 1.19
N VAL A 122 -10.67 5.87 0.27
CA VAL A 122 -10.04 4.56 0.31
C VAL A 122 -9.15 4.61 1.53
N ASP A 123 -9.84 4.42 2.60
CA ASP A 123 -9.33 3.89 3.82
C ASP A 123 -8.37 4.78 4.60
N LYS A 124 -8.91 5.83 5.19
CA LYS A 124 -8.25 6.42 6.36
C LYS A 124 -7.79 5.35 7.35
N LEU A 125 -8.52 4.23 7.43
CA LEU A 125 -8.13 3.09 8.26
C LEU A 125 -6.91 2.38 7.69
N PHE A 126 -6.91 2.06 6.40
CA PHE A 126 -5.82 1.36 5.74
C PHE A 126 -4.57 2.25 5.63
N ILE A 127 -4.70 3.49 5.22
CA ILE A 127 -3.64 4.51 5.26
C ILE A 127 -3.03 4.62 6.66
N ARG A 128 -3.86 4.60 7.71
CA ARG A 128 -3.38 4.59 9.09
C ARG A 128 -2.51 3.38 9.42
N PHE A 129 -2.82 2.19 8.88
CA PHE A 129 -2.00 1.01 9.11
C PHE A 129 -0.67 1.07 8.39
N LEU A 130 -0.63 1.75 7.24
CA LEU A 130 0.58 1.92 6.44
C LEU A 130 1.47 3.07 6.93
N LYS A 131 0.91 4.06 7.61
CA LYS A 131 1.64 5.27 8.00
C LYS A 131 2.97 4.99 8.72
N PRO A 132 3.09 4.00 9.64
CA PRO A 132 4.36 3.70 10.28
C PRO A 132 5.41 3.09 9.35
N TRP A 133 5.01 2.53 8.23
CA TRP A 133 5.90 1.97 7.22
C TRP A 133 6.28 3.01 6.16
N LEU A 134 5.29 3.72 5.60
CA LEU A 134 5.47 4.63 4.45
C LEU A 134 5.64 6.11 4.87
N GLY A 135 5.83 6.37 6.14
CA GLY A 135 5.93 7.72 6.69
C GLY A 135 6.81 7.77 7.93
N GLU A 136 6.25 8.21 9.03
CA GLU A 136 6.98 8.40 10.29
C GLU A 136 7.40 7.08 10.93
N CYS A 137 8.68 6.93 11.21
CA CYS A 137 9.16 5.90 12.11
C CYS A 137 8.63 6.17 13.54
N LEU A 138 8.02 5.15 14.17
CA LEU A 138 7.54 5.18 15.55
C LEU A 138 8.70 5.17 16.60
N GLN A 139 9.88 5.65 16.24
CA GLN A 139 10.89 5.92 17.26
C GLN A 139 10.43 7.09 18.11
N VAL A 140 10.32 6.85 19.40
CA VAL A 140 10.09 7.87 20.42
C VAL A 140 11.30 8.80 20.42
N LYS A 141 11.30 9.79 19.53
CA LYS A 141 12.15 10.97 19.70
C LYS A 141 11.59 11.76 20.87
N GLY A 142 12.45 12.22 21.76
CA GLY A 142 12.08 12.86 23.03
C GLY A 142 11.02 13.93 22.86
N ALA A 143 10.18 14.08 23.88
CA ALA A 143 9.10 15.06 23.95
C ALA A 143 9.62 16.46 23.63
N GLY A 144 9.38 16.98 22.46
CA GLY A 144 9.73 18.34 22.09
C GLY A 144 9.87 18.68 20.62
N ASP A 145 10.02 17.70 19.74
CA ASP A 145 10.06 17.98 18.30
C ASP A 145 8.70 17.77 17.68
N ASP A 146 8.20 18.81 17.02
CA ASP A 146 7.00 18.73 16.17
C ASP A 146 7.18 17.59 15.17
N LEU A 147 6.19 16.69 15.14
CA LEU A 147 6.10 15.49 14.30
C LEU A 147 6.00 15.88 12.81
N VAL A 148 7.10 16.30 12.22
CA VAL A 148 7.23 16.53 10.78
C VAL A 148 7.94 15.31 10.19
N GLY A 149 7.25 14.20 10.13
CA GLY A 149 7.71 13.04 9.39
C GLY A 149 7.35 13.13 7.92
N GLY A 150 8.19 12.62 7.02
CA GLY A 150 7.91 12.52 5.60
C GLY A 150 6.62 11.72 5.35
N GLU A 151 5.75 12.22 4.50
CA GLU A 151 4.56 11.50 4.02
C GLU A 151 4.75 11.23 2.53
N GLY A 152 4.90 9.97 2.11
CA GLY A 152 4.95 9.59 0.69
C GLY A 152 3.66 9.96 -0.05
N ILE A 153 3.69 9.98 -1.38
CA ILE A 153 2.57 10.39 -2.24
C ILE A 153 1.27 9.62 -1.93
N LEU A 154 1.36 8.38 -1.49
CA LEU A 154 0.20 7.55 -1.15
C LEU A 154 -0.51 8.04 0.11
N LEU A 155 0.23 8.58 1.08
CA LEU A 155 -0.31 9.07 2.35
C LEU A 155 -0.67 10.56 2.28
N ALA A 156 -0.09 11.30 1.34
CA ALA A 156 -0.27 12.73 1.18
C ALA A 156 -1.71 13.09 0.79
N ALA A 157 -2.21 14.21 1.30
CA ALA A 157 -3.56 14.67 1.07
C ALA A 157 -3.58 16.02 0.35
N ALA A 158 -4.62 16.24 -0.45
CA ALA A 158 -4.96 17.53 -1.07
C ALA A 158 -3.74 18.24 -1.74
N ASP A 159 -3.37 19.40 -1.25
CA ASP A 159 -2.32 20.24 -1.84
C ASP A 159 -0.95 19.55 -1.79
N LYS A 160 -0.63 18.87 -0.68
CA LYS A 160 0.60 18.07 -0.55
C LYS A 160 0.67 16.98 -1.62
N TRP A 161 -0.45 16.28 -1.88
CA TRP A 161 -0.50 15.28 -2.93
C TRP A 161 -0.26 15.89 -4.32
N SER A 162 -0.91 17.01 -4.61
CA SER A 162 -0.74 17.71 -5.89
C SER A 162 0.71 18.15 -6.11
N HIS A 163 1.35 18.63 -5.05
CA HIS A 163 2.75 19.02 -5.08
C HIS A 163 3.66 17.81 -5.33
N ARG A 164 3.53 16.75 -4.52
CA ARG A 164 4.34 15.54 -4.68
C ARG A 164 4.13 14.88 -6.04
N ARG A 165 2.90 14.87 -6.55
CA ARG A 165 2.61 14.35 -7.90
C ARG A 165 3.38 15.11 -8.99
N ARG A 166 3.42 16.44 -8.92
CA ARG A 166 4.20 17.26 -9.87
C ARG A 166 5.70 17.03 -9.74
N MET A 167 6.20 16.96 -8.52
CA MET A 167 7.60 16.71 -8.21
C MET A 167 8.08 15.34 -8.72
N LEU A 168 7.26 14.31 -8.57
CA LEU A 168 7.60 12.94 -8.98
C LEU A 168 7.42 12.69 -10.49
N THR A 169 6.61 13.51 -11.19
CA THR A 169 6.32 13.30 -12.62
C THR A 169 7.58 13.19 -13.49
N PRO A 170 8.66 13.97 -13.30
CA PRO A 170 9.88 13.82 -14.07
C PRO A 170 10.53 12.43 -13.97
N ALA A 171 10.42 11.75 -12.83
CA ALA A 171 10.96 10.40 -12.63
C ALA A 171 10.29 9.34 -13.54
N PHE A 172 9.09 9.64 -14.04
CA PHE A 172 8.33 8.77 -14.94
C PHE A 172 8.41 9.22 -16.41
N HIS A 173 9.33 10.16 -16.71
CA HIS A 173 9.54 10.57 -18.10
C HIS A 173 10.14 9.41 -18.90
N PHE A 174 9.75 9.32 -20.17
CA PHE A 174 10.19 8.30 -21.10
C PHE A 174 11.72 8.04 -21.07
N ASN A 175 12.52 9.09 -21.04
CA ASN A 175 13.99 8.98 -21.04
C ASN A 175 14.54 8.32 -19.77
N ILE A 176 13.80 8.38 -18.66
CA ILE A 176 14.17 7.73 -17.40
C ILE A 176 13.71 6.27 -17.41
N LEU A 177 12.52 5.99 -17.95
CA LEU A 177 11.95 4.65 -17.95
C LEU A 177 12.56 3.73 -19.03
N LYS A 178 12.98 4.29 -20.16
CA LYS A 178 13.55 3.50 -21.27
C LYS A 178 14.71 2.60 -20.84
N PRO A 179 15.73 3.07 -20.09
CA PRO A 179 16.80 2.20 -19.59
C PRO A 179 16.33 1.07 -18.68
N TYR A 180 15.17 1.21 -18.00
CA TYR A 180 14.65 0.16 -17.11
C TYR A 180 14.20 -1.09 -17.86
N VAL A 181 13.91 -0.99 -19.16
CA VAL A 181 13.61 -2.17 -20.00
C VAL A 181 14.73 -3.21 -19.93
N LYS A 182 15.99 -2.75 -19.92
CA LYS A 182 17.13 -3.64 -19.76
C LYS A 182 17.09 -4.37 -18.41
N ILE A 183 16.78 -3.66 -17.32
CA ILE A 183 16.64 -4.24 -15.98
C ILE A 183 15.53 -5.29 -15.97
N PHE A 184 14.39 -4.99 -16.60
CA PHE A 184 13.28 -5.95 -16.67
C PHE A 184 13.66 -7.19 -17.48
N ASN A 185 14.35 -7.04 -18.63
CA ASN A 185 14.84 -8.17 -19.40
C ASN A 185 15.80 -9.04 -18.57
N GLU A 186 16.76 -8.45 -17.87
CA GLU A 186 17.69 -9.17 -17.01
C GLU A 186 16.96 -9.94 -15.91
N SER A 187 16.03 -9.29 -15.20
CA SER A 187 15.28 -9.93 -14.11
C SER A 187 14.35 -11.05 -14.62
N VAL A 188 13.74 -10.88 -15.80
CA VAL A 188 12.93 -11.93 -16.44
C VAL A 188 13.79 -13.11 -16.86
N ASN A 189 14.98 -12.87 -17.44
CA ASN A 189 15.89 -13.93 -17.85
C ASN A 189 16.36 -14.77 -16.66
N ILE A 190 16.70 -14.15 -15.52
CA ILE A 190 17.02 -14.87 -14.28
C ILE A 190 15.88 -15.80 -13.86
N MET A 191 14.62 -15.31 -13.92
CA MET A 191 13.44 -16.11 -13.59
C MET A 191 13.27 -17.29 -14.57
N LEU A 192 13.41 -17.06 -15.87
CA LEU A 192 13.25 -18.08 -16.89
C LEU A 192 14.34 -19.16 -16.80
N ASP A 193 15.59 -18.77 -16.57
CA ASP A 193 16.70 -19.70 -16.33
C ASP A 193 16.46 -20.57 -15.09
N LYS A 194 15.95 -19.97 -14.02
CA LYS A 194 15.54 -20.70 -12.82
C LYS A 194 14.43 -21.71 -13.14
N TRP A 195 13.42 -21.34 -13.91
CA TRP A 195 12.34 -22.24 -14.31
C TRP A 195 12.83 -23.40 -15.17
N GLN A 196 13.71 -23.14 -16.14
CA GLN A 196 14.33 -24.18 -16.96
C GLN A 196 15.13 -25.18 -16.13
N ARG A 197 15.92 -24.68 -15.17
CA ARG A 197 16.67 -25.52 -14.23
C ARG A 197 15.75 -26.42 -13.41
N LEU A 198 14.74 -25.82 -12.75
CA LEU A 198 13.79 -26.57 -11.93
C LEU A 198 12.99 -27.60 -12.74
N ALA A 199 12.62 -27.30 -13.96
CA ALA A 199 11.97 -28.24 -14.86
C ALA A 199 12.88 -29.40 -15.25
N SER A 200 14.17 -29.12 -15.52
CA SER A 200 15.17 -30.17 -15.83
C SER A 200 15.49 -31.08 -14.65
N GLU A 201 15.38 -30.58 -13.43
CA GLU A 201 15.53 -31.34 -12.19
C GLU A 201 14.30 -32.20 -11.84
N GLY A 202 13.25 -32.17 -12.68
CA GLY A 202 12.04 -32.96 -12.51
C GLY A 202 10.99 -32.34 -11.59
N SER A 203 11.13 -31.06 -11.24
CA SER A 203 10.09 -30.32 -10.52
C SER A 203 8.83 -30.21 -11.38
N SER A 204 7.77 -30.92 -11.00
CA SER A 204 6.50 -30.93 -11.74
C SER A 204 5.57 -29.78 -11.37
N ARG A 205 5.88 -29.02 -10.32
CA ARG A 205 5.04 -27.91 -9.82
C ARG A 205 5.92 -26.74 -9.41
N LEU A 206 5.57 -25.57 -9.95
CA LEU A 206 6.19 -24.29 -9.59
C LEU A 206 5.12 -23.35 -9.07
N ASP A 207 5.39 -22.66 -7.97
CA ASP A 207 4.57 -21.53 -7.55
C ASP A 207 4.93 -20.31 -8.42
N MET A 208 4.15 -20.12 -9.48
CA MET A 208 4.35 -19.04 -10.43
C MET A 208 4.31 -17.67 -9.76
N PHE A 209 3.44 -17.52 -8.77
CA PHE A 209 3.29 -16.23 -8.11
C PHE A 209 4.50 -15.88 -7.27
N GLU A 210 5.04 -16.80 -6.50
CA GLU A 210 6.27 -16.58 -5.73
C GLU A 210 7.42 -16.14 -6.64
N HIS A 211 7.62 -16.86 -7.74
CA HIS A 211 8.70 -16.55 -8.68
C HIS A 211 8.50 -15.19 -9.38
N ILE A 212 7.28 -14.88 -9.82
CA ILE A 212 6.96 -13.61 -10.45
C ILE A 212 7.07 -12.46 -9.44
N SER A 213 6.64 -12.68 -8.19
CA SER A 213 6.79 -11.70 -7.12
C SER A 213 8.25 -11.36 -6.84
N LEU A 214 9.11 -12.38 -6.76
CA LEU A 214 10.55 -12.14 -6.59
C LEU A 214 11.16 -11.42 -7.79
N MET A 215 10.75 -11.75 -9.01
CA MET A 215 11.21 -11.06 -10.22
C MET A 215 10.78 -9.59 -10.25
N THR A 216 9.54 -9.29 -9.88
CA THR A 216 9.06 -7.90 -9.83
C THR A 216 9.75 -7.10 -8.73
N LEU A 217 10.00 -7.70 -7.56
CA LEU A 217 10.76 -7.07 -6.47
C LEU A 217 12.22 -6.83 -6.85
N ASP A 218 12.87 -7.80 -7.47
CA ASP A 218 14.22 -7.66 -8.00
C ASP A 218 14.32 -6.49 -8.98
N SER A 219 13.37 -6.41 -9.93
CA SER A 219 13.29 -5.31 -10.88
C SER A 219 13.09 -3.95 -10.20
N LEU A 220 12.16 -3.86 -9.24
CA LEU A 220 11.88 -2.62 -8.50
C LEU A 220 13.09 -2.16 -7.70
N GLN A 221 13.75 -3.08 -7.01
CA GLN A 221 14.93 -2.75 -6.20
C GLN A 221 16.07 -2.21 -7.05
N LYS A 222 16.30 -2.79 -8.23
CA LYS A 222 17.27 -2.29 -9.22
C LYS A 222 16.89 -0.92 -9.78
N CYS A 223 15.59 -0.68 -10.07
CA CYS A 223 15.11 0.60 -10.61
C CYS A 223 15.10 1.72 -9.57
N ILE A 224 14.75 1.42 -8.31
CA ILE A 224 14.63 2.41 -7.25
C ILE A 224 15.97 2.72 -6.61
N PHE A 225 16.75 1.69 -6.28
CA PHE A 225 17.97 1.80 -5.50
C PHE A 225 19.26 1.53 -6.29
N SER A 226 19.19 1.10 -7.55
CA SER A 226 20.31 0.52 -8.31
C SER A 226 21.05 -0.58 -7.51
N PHE A 227 20.30 -1.34 -6.72
CA PHE A 227 20.84 -2.37 -5.85
C PHE A 227 20.37 -3.75 -6.33
N ASP A 228 21.31 -4.67 -6.52
CA ASP A 228 21.00 -6.06 -6.86
C ASP A 228 21.14 -6.95 -5.62
N SER A 229 20.02 -7.38 -5.08
CA SER A 229 19.96 -8.27 -3.92
C SER A 229 20.09 -9.75 -4.29
N HIS A 230 20.03 -10.07 -5.59
CA HIS A 230 19.90 -11.44 -6.09
C HIS A 230 18.74 -12.22 -5.43
N CYS A 231 17.63 -11.51 -5.10
CA CYS A 231 16.54 -12.08 -4.30
C CYS A 231 15.80 -13.21 -5.01
N GLN A 232 15.95 -13.36 -6.30
CA GLN A 232 15.40 -14.49 -7.06
C GLN A 232 16.15 -15.80 -6.80
N GLU A 233 17.42 -15.73 -6.40
CA GLU A 233 18.29 -16.88 -6.19
C GLU A 233 18.65 -17.12 -4.73
N ARG A 234 18.71 -16.03 -3.93
CA ARG A 234 19.12 -16.05 -2.53
C ARG A 234 18.09 -15.34 -1.67
N SER A 235 17.97 -15.78 -0.42
CA SER A 235 17.14 -15.07 0.57
C SER A 235 17.74 -13.68 0.85
N SER A 236 16.95 -12.64 0.66
CA SER A 236 17.27 -11.25 1.02
C SER A 236 16.48 -10.87 2.27
N GLU A 237 17.16 -10.40 3.31
CA GLU A 237 16.52 -9.97 4.56
C GLU A 237 15.57 -8.80 4.32
N TYR A 238 15.97 -7.81 3.51
CA TYR A 238 15.14 -6.68 3.13
C TYR A 238 13.85 -7.12 2.44
N ILE A 239 13.97 -8.00 1.43
CA ILE A 239 12.80 -8.50 0.68
C ILE A 239 11.88 -9.34 1.58
N ALA A 240 12.44 -10.21 2.41
CA ALA A 240 11.67 -10.98 3.39
C ALA A 240 10.90 -10.06 4.35
N THR A 241 11.51 -8.95 4.73
CA THR A 241 10.89 -7.95 5.61
C THR A 241 9.74 -7.19 4.92
N ILE A 242 9.89 -6.83 3.64
CA ILE A 242 8.81 -6.24 2.85
C ILE A 242 7.60 -7.18 2.78
N LEU A 243 7.85 -8.46 2.50
CA LEU A 243 6.81 -9.49 2.48
C LEU A 243 6.12 -9.64 3.83
N GLU A 244 6.90 -9.65 4.91
CA GLU A 244 6.36 -9.71 6.27
C GLU A 244 5.49 -8.50 6.61
N LEU A 245 5.92 -7.28 6.26
CA LEU A 245 5.14 -6.07 6.48
C LEU A 245 3.79 -6.12 5.78
N SER A 246 3.79 -6.53 4.52
CA SER A 246 2.55 -6.70 3.74
C SER A 246 1.59 -7.68 4.40
N ALA A 247 2.12 -8.83 4.85
CA ALA A 247 1.38 -9.84 5.59
C ALA A 247 0.74 -9.33 6.86
N LEU A 248 1.50 -8.58 7.63
CA LEU A 248 1.03 -8.05 8.89
C LEU A 248 -0.03 -6.98 8.71
N VAL A 249 0.08 -6.14 7.67
CA VAL A 249 -0.96 -5.15 7.32
C VAL A 249 -2.25 -5.84 6.91
N GLU A 250 -2.19 -6.84 6.01
CA GLU A 250 -3.36 -7.60 5.61
C GLU A 250 -4.03 -8.28 6.81
N LYS A 251 -3.26 -9.02 7.61
CA LYS A 251 -3.78 -9.69 8.82
C LYS A 251 -4.47 -8.71 9.76
N ARG A 252 -3.92 -7.50 9.91
CA ARG A 252 -4.48 -6.45 10.73
C ARG A 252 -5.86 -6.00 10.25
N THR A 253 -6.09 -5.96 8.94
CA THR A 253 -7.39 -5.57 8.37
C THR A 253 -8.51 -6.55 8.75
N GLN A 254 -8.17 -7.83 8.93
CA GLN A 254 -9.12 -8.89 9.25
C GLN A 254 -9.49 -8.96 10.74
N HIS A 255 -8.73 -8.31 11.62
CA HIS A 255 -8.91 -8.39 13.06
C HIS A 255 -9.36 -7.06 13.67
N LEU A 256 -10.67 -6.94 13.94
CA LEU A 256 -11.30 -5.71 14.44
C LEU A 256 -10.60 -5.08 15.66
N LEU A 257 -10.18 -5.88 16.64
CA LEU A 257 -9.47 -5.38 17.82
C LEU A 257 -8.10 -4.79 17.50
N GLN A 258 -7.44 -5.29 16.45
CA GLN A 258 -6.15 -4.78 15.99
C GLN A 258 -6.27 -3.47 15.20
N HIS A 259 -7.49 -3.03 14.88
CA HIS A 259 -7.71 -1.70 14.30
C HIS A 259 -7.37 -0.58 15.29
N MET A 260 -7.35 -0.86 16.59
CA MET A 260 -6.87 0.10 17.61
C MET A 260 -5.34 -0.03 17.75
N ASP A 261 -4.60 1.04 17.42
CA ASP A 261 -3.12 1.05 17.40
C ASP A 261 -2.55 0.59 18.76
N PHE A 262 -3.11 1.10 19.86
CA PHE A 262 -2.67 0.72 21.19
C PHE A 262 -2.73 -0.79 21.41
N LEU A 263 -3.86 -1.44 21.06
CA LEU A 263 -4.00 -2.89 21.20
C LEU A 263 -3.09 -3.65 20.25
N TYR A 264 -2.97 -3.15 19.00
CA TYR A 264 -2.12 -3.79 18.00
C TYR A 264 -0.67 -3.86 18.44
N TYR A 265 -0.10 -2.75 18.90
CA TYR A 265 1.31 -2.71 19.31
C TYR A 265 1.64 -3.48 20.60
N LEU A 266 0.64 -3.88 21.38
CA LEU A 266 0.80 -4.81 22.49
C LEU A 266 0.90 -6.28 22.02
N THR A 267 0.40 -6.59 20.83
CA THR A 267 0.44 -7.95 20.28
C THR A 267 1.85 -8.32 19.79
N HIS A 268 2.06 -9.62 19.61
CA HIS A 268 3.28 -10.12 18.97
C HIS A 268 3.43 -9.56 17.54
N ASP A 269 2.35 -9.54 16.75
CA ASP A 269 2.33 -9.03 15.38
C ASP A 269 2.69 -7.54 15.31
N GLY A 270 2.16 -6.73 16.23
CA GLY A 270 2.48 -5.29 16.28
C GLY A 270 3.93 -5.01 16.64
N ARG A 271 4.56 -5.85 17.47
CA ARG A 271 5.99 -5.76 17.78
C ARG A 271 6.85 -6.16 16.59
N ARG A 272 6.47 -7.23 15.88
CA ARG A 272 7.13 -7.65 14.63
C ARG A 272 7.02 -6.55 13.57
N PHE A 273 5.84 -6.00 13.38
CA PHE A 273 5.59 -4.92 12.44
C PHE A 273 6.51 -3.71 12.69
N ARG A 274 6.63 -3.28 13.96
CA ARG A 274 7.52 -2.17 14.31
C ARG A 274 8.98 -2.48 14.00
N LYS A 275 9.46 -3.68 14.35
CA LYS A 275 10.83 -4.11 14.05
C LYS A 275 11.09 -4.13 12.54
N ALA A 276 10.13 -4.64 11.78
CA ALA A 276 10.21 -4.72 10.32
C ALA A 276 10.23 -3.31 9.67
N CYS A 277 9.41 -2.37 10.15
CA CYS A 277 9.47 -0.98 9.71
C CYS A 277 10.86 -0.36 9.93
N CYS A 278 11.45 -0.55 11.12
CA CYS A 278 12.80 -0.02 11.39
C CYS A 278 13.82 -0.60 10.42
N LEU A 279 13.80 -1.91 10.15
CA LEU A 279 14.74 -2.54 9.23
C LEU A 279 14.64 -1.97 7.81
N VAL A 280 13.42 -1.78 7.31
CA VAL A 280 13.19 -1.19 5.97
C VAL A 280 13.70 0.25 5.93
N HIS A 281 13.37 1.06 6.94
CA HIS A 281 13.82 2.45 7.02
C HIS A 281 15.35 2.56 7.12
N ASP A 282 15.99 1.72 7.96
CA ASP A 282 17.45 1.71 8.12
C ASP A 282 18.14 1.37 6.79
N PHE A 283 17.58 0.43 6.01
CA PHE A 283 18.09 0.10 4.69
C PHE A 283 17.96 1.28 3.70
N THR A 284 16.78 1.87 3.62
CA THR A 284 16.53 3.00 2.71
C THR A 284 17.39 4.21 3.09
N ASP A 285 17.51 4.52 4.39
CA ASP A 285 18.38 5.59 4.89
C ASP A 285 19.85 5.36 4.55
N ALA A 286 20.34 4.12 4.69
CA ALA A 286 21.72 3.77 4.32
C ALA A 286 21.97 4.00 2.81
N VAL A 287 21.01 3.64 1.95
CA VAL A 287 21.12 3.90 0.51
C VAL A 287 21.12 5.41 0.22
N ILE A 288 20.24 6.18 0.84
CA ILE A 288 20.17 7.65 0.67
C ILE A 288 21.50 8.28 1.08
N GLN A 289 22.02 7.92 2.24
CA GLN A 289 23.28 8.47 2.75
C GLN A 289 24.47 8.13 1.84
N GLU A 290 24.55 6.91 1.34
CA GLU A 290 25.60 6.51 0.40
C GLU A 290 25.49 7.29 -0.91
N ARG A 291 24.28 7.49 -1.41
CA ARG A 291 24.06 8.28 -2.63
C ARG A 291 24.44 9.74 -2.44
N ARG A 292 24.09 10.36 -1.33
CA ARG A 292 24.50 11.75 -1.03
C ARG A 292 26.03 11.92 -0.98
N ARG A 293 26.77 10.91 -0.52
CA ARG A 293 28.25 10.93 -0.50
C ARG A 293 28.85 10.83 -1.89
N THR A 294 28.18 10.11 -2.80
CA THR A 294 28.69 9.83 -4.15
C THR A 294 28.20 10.82 -5.19
N LEU A 295 27.18 11.63 -4.88
CA LEU A 295 26.69 12.68 -5.76
C LEU A 295 27.73 13.81 -5.86
N PRO A 296 28.15 14.20 -7.07
CA PRO A 296 29.04 15.33 -7.24
C PRO A 296 28.35 16.64 -6.83
N THR A 297 29.09 17.53 -6.24
CA THR A 297 28.65 18.88 -5.79
C THR A 297 28.37 19.86 -6.96
N GLN A 298 28.35 19.39 -8.19
CA GLN A 298 28.14 20.16 -9.40
C GLN A 298 26.66 20.48 -9.66
N ASP A 299 26.42 21.53 -10.44
CA ASP A 299 25.09 22.00 -10.81
C ASP A 299 24.22 20.87 -11.39
N ILE A 300 23.01 20.77 -10.91
CA ILE A 300 22.05 19.68 -11.19
C ILE A 300 21.84 19.47 -12.69
N ASP A 301 21.78 20.57 -13.47
CA ASP A 301 21.54 20.53 -14.91
C ASP A 301 22.70 19.93 -15.70
N ASP A 302 23.95 20.17 -15.27
CA ASP A 302 25.12 19.58 -15.92
C ASP A 302 25.30 18.11 -15.54
N PHE A 303 25.00 17.75 -14.31
CA PHE A 303 25.01 16.36 -13.86
C PHE A 303 23.96 15.49 -14.56
N LEU A 304 22.75 16.02 -14.78
CA LEU A 304 21.70 15.34 -15.55
C LEU A 304 22.09 15.14 -17.02
N LYS A 305 22.79 16.12 -17.62
CA LYS A 305 23.30 16.02 -18.99
C LYS A 305 24.43 15.01 -19.14
N ASP A 306 25.32 14.92 -18.15
CA ASP A 306 26.45 13.98 -18.18
C ASP A 306 26.03 12.56 -17.81
N LYS A 307 25.14 12.36 -16.81
CA LYS A 307 24.60 11.05 -16.48
C LYS A 307 23.64 10.51 -17.55
N ALA A 308 22.84 11.35 -18.20
CA ALA A 308 22.01 10.93 -19.34
C ALA A 308 22.83 10.34 -20.49
N LYS A 309 24.14 10.61 -20.54
CA LYS A 309 25.06 10.05 -21.53
C LYS A 309 25.76 8.77 -21.08
N SER A 310 25.91 8.52 -19.79
CA SER A 310 26.81 7.46 -19.29
C SER A 310 26.20 6.48 -18.29
N LYS A 311 25.14 6.82 -17.58
CA LYS A 311 24.55 5.95 -16.55
C LYS A 311 23.04 6.16 -16.41
N THR A 312 22.31 5.10 -16.20
CA THR A 312 20.88 5.12 -15.87
C THR A 312 20.66 5.84 -14.53
N LEU A 313 19.80 6.87 -14.53
CA LEU A 313 19.33 7.50 -13.29
C LEU A 313 18.35 6.54 -12.62
N ASP A 314 18.57 6.23 -11.36
CA ASP A 314 17.58 5.53 -10.56
C ASP A 314 16.59 6.51 -9.91
N PHE A 315 15.56 5.95 -9.27
CA PHE A 315 14.51 6.76 -8.68
C PHE A 315 15.03 7.61 -7.50
N ILE A 316 15.94 7.09 -6.70
CA ILE A 316 16.59 7.83 -5.60
C ILE A 316 17.42 9.01 -6.13
N ASP A 317 18.16 8.82 -7.21
CA ASP A 317 18.91 9.91 -7.84
C ASP A 317 17.98 11.08 -8.24
N VAL A 318 16.81 10.75 -8.83
CA VAL A 318 15.83 11.77 -9.22
C VAL A 318 15.27 12.52 -8.00
N LEU A 319 14.98 11.81 -6.91
CA LEU A 319 14.49 12.43 -5.67
C LEU A 319 15.54 13.33 -5.02
N LEU A 320 16.80 12.89 -4.98
CA LEU A 320 17.91 13.65 -4.42
C LEU A 320 18.17 14.97 -5.18
N LEU A 321 17.85 15.00 -6.48
CA LEU A 321 17.98 16.15 -7.35
C LEU A 321 16.71 17.04 -7.37
N SER A 322 15.61 16.56 -6.80
CA SER A 322 14.35 17.29 -6.76
C SER A 322 14.35 18.36 -5.67
N LYS A 323 13.59 19.42 -5.92
CA LYS A 323 13.41 20.54 -4.97
C LYS A 323 11.94 20.65 -4.57
N ASP A 324 11.70 21.11 -3.36
CA ASP A 324 10.38 21.44 -2.85
C ASP A 324 9.83 22.76 -3.46
N GLU A 325 8.65 23.21 -2.98
CA GLU A 325 8.01 24.44 -3.45
C GLU A 325 8.83 25.70 -3.13
N ASP A 326 9.64 25.64 -2.09
CA ASP A 326 10.53 26.72 -1.67
C ASP A 326 11.89 26.69 -2.39
N GLY A 327 12.09 25.72 -3.31
CA GLY A 327 13.35 25.52 -4.05
C GLY A 327 14.45 24.85 -3.21
N LYS A 328 14.12 24.28 -2.05
CA LYS A 328 15.06 23.55 -1.19
C LYS A 328 15.14 22.07 -1.60
N PRO A 329 16.31 21.42 -1.44
CA PRO A 329 16.41 19.97 -1.59
C PRO A 329 15.45 19.24 -0.66
N LEU A 330 14.93 18.09 -1.11
CA LEU A 330 14.10 17.23 -0.28
C LEU A 330 14.86 16.72 0.94
N SER A 331 14.14 16.58 2.06
CA SER A 331 14.69 15.94 3.26
C SER A 331 14.91 14.44 3.05
N ASP A 332 15.81 13.82 3.81
CA ASP A 332 16.04 12.38 3.74
C ASP A 332 14.78 11.60 4.13
N GLU A 333 13.99 12.14 5.06
CA GLU A 333 12.70 11.57 5.47
C GLU A 333 11.68 11.59 4.33
N ASP A 334 11.63 12.65 3.54
CA ASP A 334 10.73 12.75 2.38
C ASP A 334 11.17 11.79 1.28
N ILE A 335 12.47 11.69 1.00
CA ILE A 335 13.02 10.75 0.01
C ILE A 335 12.74 9.31 0.45
N ARG A 336 12.97 8.97 1.71
CA ARG A 336 12.66 7.65 2.27
C ARG A 336 11.18 7.32 2.11
N ALA A 337 10.29 8.23 2.51
CA ALA A 337 8.84 8.03 2.44
C ALA A 337 8.37 7.76 0.99
N GLU A 338 8.94 8.44 0.00
CA GLU A 338 8.64 8.17 -1.40
C GLU A 338 9.21 6.83 -1.87
N ALA A 339 10.48 6.53 -1.56
CA ALA A 339 11.12 5.28 -1.96
C ALA A 339 10.38 4.06 -1.37
N ASP A 340 10.09 4.10 -0.07
CA ASP A 340 9.33 3.04 0.62
C ASP A 340 7.90 2.94 0.07
N THR A 341 7.27 4.07 -0.30
CA THR A 341 5.96 4.07 -0.97
C THR A 341 6.02 3.36 -2.32
N PHE A 342 7.05 3.58 -3.14
CA PHE A 342 7.16 2.91 -4.43
C PHE A 342 7.54 1.43 -4.30
N MET A 343 8.37 1.07 -3.32
CA MET A 343 8.61 -0.34 -2.99
C MET A 343 7.32 -1.05 -2.52
N PHE A 344 6.47 -0.32 -1.77
CA PHE A 344 5.18 -0.81 -1.33
C PHE A 344 4.13 -0.79 -2.43
N ALA A 345 4.02 0.26 -3.25
CA ALA A 345 2.93 0.44 -4.23
C ALA A 345 2.95 -0.60 -5.36
N GLY A 346 4.08 -1.28 -5.59
CA GLY A 346 4.06 -2.56 -6.29
C GLY A 346 3.27 -3.64 -5.54
N SER A 347 2.78 -3.37 -4.36
CA SER A 347 2.51 -4.24 -3.23
C SER A 347 1.05 -4.47 -2.85
N GLN A 348 0.08 -3.72 -3.30
CA GLN A 348 -1.23 -3.82 -2.67
C GLN A 348 -2.42 -4.10 -3.58
N TYR A 349 -3.34 -4.83 -3.08
CA TYR A 349 -4.71 -5.11 -3.49
C TYR A 349 -5.01 -6.50 -4.06
N VAL A 350 -4.06 -7.38 -4.27
CA VAL A 350 -4.33 -8.64 -4.97
C VAL A 350 -4.03 -9.90 -4.15
N GLY A 351 -3.49 -9.77 -2.95
CA GLY A 351 -3.23 -10.93 -2.07
C GLY A 351 -4.46 -11.82 -1.84
N ALA A 352 -5.65 -11.23 -1.77
CA ALA A 352 -6.90 -11.97 -1.65
C ALA A 352 -7.24 -12.82 -2.89
N VAL A 353 -6.89 -12.32 -4.07
CA VAL A 353 -7.23 -12.99 -5.34
C VAL A 353 -6.23 -14.09 -5.68
N HIS A 354 -4.97 -13.90 -5.34
CA HIS A 354 -3.89 -14.84 -5.61
C HIS A 354 -4.05 -16.16 -4.86
N HIS A 355 -4.32 -16.08 -3.55
CA HIS A 355 -4.53 -17.27 -2.71
C HIS A 355 -5.63 -18.19 -3.22
N LEU A 356 -6.54 -17.65 -4.00
CA LEU A 356 -7.72 -18.33 -4.52
C LEU A 356 -7.50 -19.17 -5.75
N VAL A 357 -6.58 -18.76 -6.62
CA VAL A 357 -6.48 -19.32 -7.98
C VAL A 357 -5.47 -20.46 -8.05
N LEU A 358 -4.47 -20.46 -7.21
CA LEU A 358 -3.38 -21.44 -7.26
C LEU A 358 -3.47 -22.54 -6.19
N LYS A 359 -4.39 -22.43 -5.23
CA LYS A 359 -4.59 -23.46 -4.22
C LYS A 359 -5.45 -24.59 -4.75
N GLN A 360 -4.86 -25.77 -4.96
CA GLN A 360 -5.66 -26.98 -5.16
C GLN A 360 -6.40 -27.34 -3.86
N PRO A 361 -7.68 -27.76 -3.92
CA PRO A 361 -8.39 -28.20 -2.73
C PRO A 361 -7.67 -29.41 -2.10
N GLY A 362 -7.19 -29.27 -0.86
CA GLY A 362 -6.73 -30.38 -0.06
C GLY A 362 -5.31 -30.35 0.51
N ASP A 363 -4.50 -29.33 0.24
CA ASP A 363 -3.15 -29.22 0.85
C ASP A 363 -3.11 -28.17 1.97
N PRO A 364 -3.04 -28.60 3.26
CA PRO A 364 -2.97 -27.69 4.39
C PRO A 364 -1.58 -27.14 4.69
N SER A 365 -0.54 -27.56 3.95
CA SER A 365 0.85 -27.33 4.30
C SER A 365 1.54 -26.14 3.59
N LEU A 366 0.87 -25.47 2.64
CA LEU A 366 1.44 -24.28 2.01
C LEU A 366 1.16 -23.05 2.88
N PRO A 367 2.23 -22.37 3.36
CA PRO A 367 2.07 -21.12 4.07
C PRO A 367 1.38 -20.10 3.15
N CYS A 368 0.38 -19.44 3.69
CA CYS A 368 -0.27 -18.29 3.08
C CYS A 368 0.76 -17.16 3.03
N PHE A 369 1.43 -16.97 1.89
CA PHE A 369 2.27 -15.80 1.68
C PHE A 369 1.37 -14.62 1.31
N PRO A 370 1.27 -13.63 2.18
CA PRO A 370 0.64 -12.38 1.82
C PRO A 370 1.62 -11.60 0.99
N SER A 371 1.24 -11.31 -0.15
CA SER A 371 2.07 -10.71 -1.15
C SER A 371 1.69 -9.28 -1.39
N GLY A 372 2.67 -8.48 -1.38
CA GLY A 372 2.63 -7.08 -1.41
C GLY A 372 3.03 -6.41 -2.72
N HIS A 373 4.05 -6.81 -3.43
CA HIS A 373 4.46 -6.30 -4.74
C HIS A 373 3.60 -6.87 -5.87
N ASP A 374 2.41 -7.04 -5.57
CA ASP A 374 1.44 -7.97 -6.10
C ASP A 374 0.60 -7.46 -7.25
N THR A 375 0.47 -6.17 -7.47
CA THR A 375 -0.37 -5.71 -8.58
C THR A 375 0.18 -6.20 -9.92
N THR A 376 1.48 -6.03 -10.14
CA THR A 376 2.15 -6.51 -11.34
C THR A 376 2.31 -8.01 -11.32
N ALA A 377 2.79 -8.59 -10.23
CA ALA A 377 2.97 -10.02 -10.08
C ALA A 377 1.64 -10.79 -10.20
N SER A 378 0.60 -10.28 -9.58
CA SER A 378 -0.73 -10.86 -9.70
C SER A 378 -1.28 -10.73 -11.12
N GLY A 379 -1.17 -9.56 -11.73
CA GLY A 379 -1.59 -9.36 -13.11
C GLY A 379 -0.91 -10.36 -14.05
N LEU A 380 0.40 -10.52 -13.96
CA LEU A 380 1.16 -11.49 -14.74
C LEU A 380 0.76 -12.94 -14.43
N SER A 381 0.60 -13.28 -13.15
CA SER A 381 0.15 -14.62 -12.75
C SER A 381 -1.24 -14.94 -13.31
N TRP A 382 -2.17 -13.99 -13.30
CA TRP A 382 -3.48 -14.14 -13.90
C TRP A 382 -3.43 -14.27 -15.42
N VAL A 383 -2.56 -13.53 -16.10
CA VAL A 383 -2.34 -13.67 -17.54
C VAL A 383 -1.87 -15.09 -17.84
N LEU A 384 -0.84 -15.58 -17.16
CA LEU A 384 -0.31 -16.93 -17.37
C LEU A 384 -1.35 -18.01 -17.05
N TYR A 385 -2.12 -17.85 -15.96
CA TYR A 385 -3.20 -18.76 -15.60
C TYR A 385 -4.27 -18.85 -16.70
N ASN A 386 -4.71 -17.69 -17.21
CA ASN A 386 -5.73 -17.68 -18.26
C ASN A 386 -5.19 -18.24 -19.57
N LEU A 387 -3.95 -17.94 -19.95
CA LEU A 387 -3.30 -18.51 -21.13
C LEU A 387 -3.17 -20.03 -21.00
N ALA A 388 -2.84 -20.56 -19.82
CA ALA A 388 -2.79 -21.99 -19.57
C ALA A 388 -4.17 -22.68 -19.68
N ARG A 389 -5.26 -21.98 -19.31
CA ARG A 389 -6.63 -22.48 -19.43
C ARG A 389 -7.22 -22.36 -20.83
N HIS A 390 -6.68 -21.50 -21.65
CA HIS A 390 -7.17 -21.16 -22.97
C HIS A 390 -6.07 -21.30 -24.02
N PRO A 391 -5.71 -22.53 -24.44
CA PRO A 391 -4.61 -22.79 -25.38
C PRO A 391 -4.75 -22.05 -26.70
N GLU A 392 -5.99 -21.80 -27.15
CA GLU A 392 -6.29 -21.04 -28.37
C GLU A 392 -5.79 -19.59 -28.29
N TYR A 393 -5.93 -18.93 -27.15
CA TYR A 393 -5.40 -17.57 -26.95
C TYR A 393 -3.89 -17.59 -26.77
N GLN A 394 -3.36 -18.60 -26.08
CA GLN A 394 -1.91 -18.77 -25.93
C GLN A 394 -1.23 -18.90 -27.31
N GLU A 395 -1.80 -19.71 -28.20
CA GLU A 395 -1.27 -19.89 -29.54
C GLU A 395 -1.35 -18.61 -30.38
N ARG A 396 -2.46 -17.87 -30.30
CA ARG A 396 -2.59 -16.55 -30.96
C ARG A 396 -1.54 -15.56 -30.46
N CYS A 397 -1.31 -15.46 -29.15
CA CYS A 397 -0.24 -14.62 -28.60
C CYS A 397 1.14 -15.05 -29.11
N ARG A 398 1.39 -16.37 -29.20
CA ARG A 398 2.65 -16.91 -29.73
C ARG A 398 2.86 -16.52 -31.18
N GLN A 399 1.83 -16.66 -32.01
CA GLN A 399 1.87 -16.29 -33.42
C GLN A 399 2.13 -14.79 -33.60
N GLU A 400 1.45 -13.93 -32.86
CA GLU A 400 1.66 -12.48 -32.88
C GLU A 400 3.10 -12.11 -32.53
N VAL A 401 3.67 -12.72 -31.47
CA VAL A 401 5.07 -12.52 -31.09
C VAL A 401 6.03 -13.00 -32.18
N GLN A 402 5.75 -14.18 -32.77
CA GLN A 402 6.58 -14.71 -33.87
C GLN A 402 6.53 -13.82 -35.11
N GLU A 403 5.37 -13.29 -35.47
CA GLU A 403 5.21 -12.35 -36.57
C GLU A 403 5.98 -11.04 -36.35
N LEU A 404 5.99 -10.52 -35.10
CA LEU A 404 6.75 -9.32 -34.74
C LEU A 404 8.26 -9.54 -34.73
N LEU A 405 8.70 -10.71 -34.25
CA LEU A 405 10.12 -11.05 -34.17
C LEU A 405 10.70 -11.48 -35.53
N LYS A 406 9.87 -12.04 -36.42
CA LYS A 406 10.29 -12.64 -37.70
C LYS A 406 11.40 -13.67 -37.45
N ASP A 407 12.57 -13.43 -38.07
CA ASP A 407 13.75 -14.30 -37.95
C ASP A 407 14.70 -13.88 -36.79
N ARG A 408 14.26 -12.97 -35.91
CA ARG A 408 15.07 -12.56 -34.75
C ARG A 408 14.84 -13.54 -33.60
N GLU A 409 15.93 -14.00 -33.00
CA GLU A 409 15.82 -14.68 -31.72
C GLU A 409 15.30 -13.70 -30.66
N PRO A 410 14.27 -14.09 -29.87
CA PRO A 410 13.72 -13.25 -28.82
C PRO A 410 14.68 -13.20 -27.62
N LYS A 411 15.77 -12.46 -27.74
CA LYS A 411 16.74 -12.33 -26.63
C LYS A 411 16.41 -11.18 -25.69
N GLU A 412 15.89 -10.09 -26.21
CA GLU A 412 15.58 -8.89 -25.42
C GLU A 412 14.46 -8.09 -26.08
N ILE A 413 13.58 -7.55 -25.26
CA ILE A 413 12.61 -6.56 -25.70
C ILE A 413 13.34 -5.23 -25.84
N GLU A 414 13.35 -4.68 -27.05
CA GLU A 414 13.84 -3.34 -27.33
C GLU A 414 12.69 -2.35 -27.29
N TRP A 415 12.97 -1.16 -26.83
CA TRP A 415 11.99 -0.09 -26.77
C TRP A 415 11.86 0.64 -28.10
#